data_e3e68adb00dc84b70dda54dda59a8eb1
#
_entry.id   e3e68adb00dc84b70dda54dda59a8eb1
#
_cell.length_a   1.000
_cell.length_b   1.000
_cell.length_c   1.000
_cell.angle_alpha   90.00
_cell.angle_beta   90.00
_cell.angle_gamma   90.00
#
_symmetry.space_group_name_H-M   'P 1'
#
loop_
_entity.id
_entity.type
_entity.pdbx_description
1 polymer ?
#
loop_
_entity_poly.entity_id
_entity_poly.type
_entity_poly.pdbx_seq_one_letter_code
_entity_poly.pdbx_strand_id
1 'polypeptide(L)'
;MKKNGLFFLILLFSSGLLAQDWRTNWDDAKSEAEKGNKKLILVFSGSDWCIPCIKLEKEIWINSTFNEYAKDNYVLFRADFPKRKKNKPDNVTQKRNAMLAADYNPKGYFPFVVIMDSQGNIRGFLGYEKTSPKDYIIQINQF
;
A
#
# COMPACT_ATOMS: atom_id res chain seq x y z
N MET A 1 -12.97 46.91 39.23
CA MET A 1 -11.83 46.25 38.60
C MET A 1 -12.34 45.01 37.89
N LYS A 2 -12.52 45.09 36.59
CA LYS A 2 -12.97 43.96 35.75
C LYS A 2 -11.73 43.21 35.24
N LYS A 3 -11.53 41.95 35.68
CA LYS A 3 -10.49 41.08 35.17
C LYS A 3 -10.96 40.42 33.89
N ASN A 4 -10.47 40.88 32.74
CA ASN A 4 -10.69 40.23 31.46
C ASN A 4 -9.77 39.00 31.38
N GLY A 5 -10.34 37.81 31.58
CA GLY A 5 -9.66 36.54 31.31
C GLY A 5 -9.60 36.28 29.84
N LEU A 6 -8.45 36.43 29.23
CA LEU A 6 -8.17 36.05 27.86
C LEU A 6 -8.09 34.52 27.77
N PHE A 7 -9.15 33.89 27.27
CA PHE A 7 -9.19 32.43 27.01
C PHE A 7 -8.37 32.15 25.76
N PHE A 8 -7.16 31.67 25.92
CA PHE A 8 -6.33 31.16 24.81
C PHE A 8 -6.91 29.81 24.37
N LEU A 9 -7.66 29.79 23.26
CA LEU A 9 -8.12 28.56 22.62
C LEU A 9 -6.93 27.91 21.92
N ILE A 10 -6.28 26.92 22.56
CA ILE A 10 -5.25 26.10 21.94
C ILE A 10 -5.92 25.15 20.97
N LEU A 11 -5.89 25.49 19.68
CA LEU A 11 -6.21 24.58 18.60
C LEU A 11 -5.12 23.51 18.53
N LEU A 12 -5.40 22.34 19.12
CA LEU A 12 -4.61 21.14 18.92
C LEU A 12 -4.79 20.68 17.47
N PHE A 13 -3.87 21.09 16.61
CA PHE A 13 -3.68 20.46 15.31
C PHE A 13 -3.22 19.02 15.56
N SER A 14 -4.14 18.08 15.58
CA SER A 14 -3.81 16.66 15.49
C SER A 14 -3.26 16.41 14.09
N SER A 15 -1.94 16.41 13.95
CA SER A 15 -1.25 15.85 12.79
C SER A 15 -1.59 14.36 12.77
N GLY A 16 -2.65 13.97 12.08
CA GLY A 16 -2.94 12.58 11.79
C GLY A 16 -1.72 12.01 11.07
N LEU A 17 -0.97 11.12 11.72
CA LEU A 17 -0.02 10.25 11.05
C LEU A 17 -0.81 9.58 9.93
N LEU A 18 -0.50 9.92 8.68
CA LEU A 18 -1.07 9.27 7.51
C LEU A 18 -0.53 7.84 7.49
N ALA A 19 -1.19 6.95 8.25
CA ALA A 19 -0.96 5.53 8.14
C ALA A 19 -1.37 5.08 6.75
N GLN A 20 -0.52 4.29 6.12
CA GLN A 20 -0.79 3.73 4.81
C GLN A 20 -2.06 2.87 4.86
N ASP A 21 -2.99 3.16 3.97
CA ASP A 21 -4.31 2.55 3.97
C ASP A 21 -4.35 1.31 3.04
N TRP A 22 -3.75 0.21 3.52
CA TRP A 22 -3.80 -1.09 2.85
C TRP A 22 -5.18 -1.73 3.00
N ARG A 23 -5.79 -2.10 1.89
CA ARG A 23 -7.06 -2.83 1.90
C ARG A 23 -6.84 -4.28 2.35
N THR A 24 -7.82 -4.82 3.06
CA THR A 24 -7.78 -6.18 3.63
C THR A 24 -8.73 -7.16 2.93
N ASN A 25 -9.70 -6.67 2.17
CA ASN A 25 -10.60 -7.45 1.34
C ASN A 25 -10.30 -7.19 -0.14
N TRP A 26 -10.05 -8.24 -0.91
CA TRP A 26 -9.68 -8.13 -2.32
C TRP A 26 -10.83 -7.66 -3.21
N ASP A 27 -12.05 -8.14 -2.97
CA ASP A 27 -13.21 -7.74 -3.76
C ASP A 27 -13.62 -6.29 -3.48
N ASP A 28 -13.52 -5.86 -2.22
CA ASP A 28 -13.74 -4.47 -1.84
C ASP A 28 -12.68 -3.55 -2.49
N ALA A 29 -11.41 -3.98 -2.52
CA ALA A 29 -10.34 -3.22 -3.17
C ALA A 29 -10.60 -3.03 -4.67
N LYS A 30 -11.04 -4.08 -5.37
CA LYS A 30 -11.42 -3.98 -6.79
C LYS A 30 -12.61 -3.04 -7.00
N SER A 31 -13.66 -3.20 -6.19
CA SER A 31 -14.86 -2.34 -6.26
C SER A 31 -14.52 -0.87 -5.98
N GLU A 32 -13.65 -0.60 -5.00
CA GLU A 32 -13.20 0.75 -4.70
C GLU A 32 -12.39 1.37 -5.86
N ALA A 33 -11.47 0.59 -6.45
CA ALA A 33 -10.70 1.04 -7.60
C ALA A 33 -11.61 1.41 -8.78
N GLU A 34 -12.59 0.57 -9.08
CA GLU A 34 -13.56 0.80 -10.15
C GLU A 34 -14.41 2.06 -9.90
N LYS A 35 -15.03 2.16 -8.72
CA LYS A 35 -15.88 3.30 -8.35
C LYS A 35 -15.12 4.62 -8.29
N GLY A 36 -13.89 4.58 -7.80
CA GLY A 36 -13.02 5.75 -7.68
C GLY A 36 -12.22 6.08 -8.94
N ASN A 37 -12.31 5.25 -9.97
CA ASN A 37 -11.46 5.32 -11.17
C ASN A 37 -9.95 5.43 -10.80
N LYS A 38 -9.52 4.61 -9.82
CA LYS A 38 -8.15 4.59 -9.31
C LYS A 38 -7.40 3.37 -9.81
N LYS A 39 -6.08 3.48 -9.95
CA LYS A 39 -5.23 2.30 -10.18
C LYS A 39 -5.28 1.39 -8.95
N LEU A 40 -5.35 0.07 -9.20
CA LEU A 40 -5.23 -0.95 -8.15
C LEU A 40 -3.80 -1.50 -8.14
N ILE A 41 -3.13 -1.37 -7.01
CA ILE A 41 -1.74 -1.78 -6.82
C ILE A 41 -1.72 -3.00 -5.90
N LEU A 42 -1.41 -4.18 -6.47
CA LEU A 42 -1.27 -5.43 -5.72
C LEU A 42 0.21 -5.71 -5.46
N VAL A 43 0.59 -5.80 -4.20
CA VAL A 43 1.98 -6.00 -3.77
C VAL A 43 2.14 -7.38 -3.14
N PHE A 44 3.02 -8.20 -3.70
CA PHE A 44 3.48 -9.44 -3.08
C PHE A 44 4.75 -9.16 -2.27
N SER A 45 4.70 -9.47 -0.99
CA SER A 45 5.78 -9.16 -0.04
C SER A 45 6.11 -10.35 0.86
N GLY A 46 7.37 -10.41 1.28
CA GLY A 46 7.83 -11.29 2.35
C GLY A 46 8.37 -10.44 3.50
N SER A 47 7.48 -9.88 4.31
CA SER A 47 7.74 -8.78 5.24
C SER A 47 8.83 -9.05 6.28
N ASP A 48 9.10 -10.30 6.61
CA ASP A 48 10.06 -10.67 7.66
C ASP A 48 11.30 -11.44 7.18
N TRP A 49 11.47 -11.63 5.85
CA TRP A 49 12.60 -12.37 5.29
C TRP A 49 13.14 -11.78 3.97
N CYS A 50 12.32 -11.04 3.23
CA CYS A 50 12.69 -10.51 1.91
C CYS A 50 13.35 -9.13 2.06
N ILE A 51 14.67 -9.05 1.97
CA ILE A 51 15.41 -7.79 2.12
C ILE A 51 14.94 -6.69 1.17
N PRO A 52 14.76 -6.92 -0.15
CA PRO A 52 14.24 -5.88 -1.04
C PRO A 52 12.80 -5.45 -0.69
N CYS A 53 11.96 -6.36 -0.15
CA CYS A 53 10.61 -6.01 0.32
C CYS A 53 10.67 -5.05 1.50
N ILE A 54 11.57 -5.30 2.45
CA ILE A 54 11.78 -4.45 3.63
C ILE A 54 12.29 -3.07 3.21
N LYS A 55 13.18 -3.00 2.21
CA LYS A 55 13.64 -1.73 1.65
C LYS A 55 12.51 -0.96 0.97
N LEU A 56 11.71 -1.63 0.14
CA LEU A 56 10.56 -1.04 -0.54
C LEU A 56 9.55 -0.48 0.47
N GLU A 57 9.31 -1.20 1.59
CA GLU A 57 8.48 -0.71 2.69
C GLU A 57 9.02 0.60 3.25
N LYS A 58 10.31 0.63 3.63
CA LYS A 58 10.94 1.78 4.29
C LYS A 58 11.11 2.99 3.38
N GLU A 59 11.44 2.76 2.13
CA GLU A 59 11.81 3.83 1.20
C GLU A 59 10.60 4.40 0.45
N ILE A 60 9.59 3.58 0.17
CA ILE A 60 8.43 3.95 -0.65
C ILE A 60 7.13 3.90 0.16
N TRP A 61 6.72 2.71 0.63
CA TRP A 61 5.36 2.53 1.11
C TRP A 61 5.02 3.38 2.35
N ILE A 62 5.92 3.54 3.31
CA ILE A 62 5.69 4.36 4.51
C ILE A 62 6.08 5.83 4.34
N ASN A 63 6.55 6.23 3.17
CA ASN A 63 6.96 7.61 2.92
C ASN A 63 5.74 8.52 2.75
N SER A 64 5.76 9.70 3.39
CA SER A 64 4.64 10.65 3.35
C SER A 64 4.33 11.13 1.93
N THR A 65 5.35 11.40 1.11
CA THR A 65 5.16 11.82 -0.30
C THR A 65 4.40 10.76 -1.10
N PHE A 66 4.74 9.47 -0.91
CA PHE A 66 4.00 8.38 -1.56
C PHE A 66 2.58 8.29 -1.03
N ASN A 67 2.39 8.34 0.29
CA ASN A 67 1.08 8.17 0.92
C ASN A 67 0.09 9.28 0.57
N GLU A 68 0.55 10.53 0.54
CA GLU A 68 -0.27 11.67 0.13
C GLU A 68 -0.78 11.51 -1.30
N TYR A 69 0.08 11.07 -2.22
CA TYR A 69 -0.33 10.84 -3.61
C TYR A 69 -1.21 9.59 -3.75
N ALA A 70 -0.83 8.49 -3.10
CA ALA A 70 -1.53 7.21 -3.18
C ALA A 70 -2.98 7.29 -2.69
N LYS A 71 -3.24 8.06 -1.64
CA LYS A 71 -4.58 8.25 -1.06
C LYS A 71 -5.63 8.66 -2.11
N ASP A 72 -5.26 9.54 -3.02
CA ASP A 72 -6.20 10.08 -4.01
C ASP A 72 -6.17 9.28 -5.34
N ASN A 73 -5.08 8.59 -5.63
CA ASN A 73 -4.84 8.02 -6.96
C ASN A 73 -4.80 6.49 -7.01
N TYR A 74 -4.55 5.83 -5.88
CA TYR A 74 -4.37 4.37 -5.84
C TYR A 74 -5.28 3.71 -4.81
N VAL A 75 -5.62 2.45 -5.07
CA VAL A 75 -6.09 1.50 -4.07
C VAL A 75 -4.96 0.49 -3.85
N LEU A 76 -4.51 0.36 -2.60
CA LEU A 76 -3.36 -0.47 -2.27
C LEU A 76 -3.81 -1.78 -1.62
N PHE A 77 -3.32 -2.90 -2.13
CA PHE A 77 -3.55 -4.23 -1.56
C PHE A 77 -2.25 -4.99 -1.41
N ARG A 78 -2.04 -5.61 -0.24
CA ARG A 78 -0.85 -6.41 0.05
C ARG A 78 -1.19 -7.87 0.28
N ALA A 79 -0.52 -8.73 -0.46
CA ALA A 79 -0.44 -10.17 -0.19
C ALA A 79 0.92 -10.46 0.45
N ASP A 80 0.96 -10.58 1.78
CA ASP A 80 2.18 -10.84 2.54
C ASP A 80 2.36 -12.33 2.83
N PHE A 81 3.61 -12.80 2.75
CA PHE A 81 4.02 -14.19 2.94
C PHE A 81 5.13 -14.28 3.99
N PRO A 82 4.87 -13.97 5.26
CA PRO A 82 5.89 -14.04 6.31
C PRO A 82 6.28 -15.50 6.58
N LYS A 83 7.57 -15.71 6.90
CA LYS A 83 8.10 -17.05 7.26
C LYS A 83 8.02 -17.32 8.76
N ARG A 84 8.20 -16.29 9.59
CA ARG A 84 8.16 -16.44 11.05
C ARG A 84 6.74 -16.79 11.51
N LYS A 85 6.59 -17.87 12.29
CA LYS A 85 5.29 -18.37 12.76
C LYS A 85 4.44 -17.29 13.43
N LYS A 86 5.06 -16.42 14.25
CA LYS A 86 4.38 -15.34 14.97
C LYS A 86 3.78 -14.24 14.07
N ASN A 87 4.26 -14.13 12.82
CA ASN A 87 3.83 -13.12 11.87
C ASN A 87 2.84 -13.67 10.82
N LYS A 88 2.58 -14.98 10.85
CA LYS A 88 1.65 -15.60 9.89
C LYS A 88 0.23 -15.11 10.14
N PRO A 89 -0.46 -14.64 9.10
CA PRO A 89 -1.87 -14.27 9.23
C PRO A 89 -2.75 -15.51 9.45
N ASP A 90 -4.03 -15.29 9.72
CA ASP A 90 -5.00 -16.35 9.82
C ASP A 90 -5.12 -17.20 8.53
N ASN A 91 -5.73 -18.38 8.64
CA ASN A 91 -5.81 -19.33 7.53
C ASN A 91 -6.60 -18.78 6.32
N VAL A 92 -7.61 -17.95 6.54
CA VAL A 92 -8.42 -17.35 5.47
C VAL A 92 -7.55 -16.38 4.65
N THR A 93 -6.79 -15.52 5.34
CA THR A 93 -5.85 -14.60 4.72
C THR A 93 -4.73 -15.34 3.98
N GLN A 94 -4.17 -16.41 4.58
CA GLN A 94 -3.15 -17.21 3.90
C GLN A 94 -3.68 -17.84 2.61
N LYS A 95 -4.88 -18.42 2.64
CA LYS A 95 -5.52 -19.02 1.46
C LYS A 95 -5.79 -17.99 0.38
N ARG A 96 -6.34 -16.83 0.73
CA ARG A 96 -6.54 -15.71 -0.21
C ARG A 96 -5.23 -15.28 -0.85
N ASN A 97 -4.17 -15.07 -0.07
CA ASN A 97 -2.86 -14.65 -0.58
C ASN A 97 -2.28 -15.72 -1.53
N ALA A 98 -2.45 -17.01 -1.22
CA ALA A 98 -2.01 -18.08 -2.09
C ALA A 98 -2.77 -18.10 -3.43
N MET A 99 -4.09 -17.85 -3.42
CA MET A 99 -4.89 -17.72 -4.65
C MET A 99 -4.43 -16.52 -5.49
N LEU A 100 -4.22 -15.36 -4.86
CA LEU A 100 -3.70 -14.19 -5.57
C LEU A 100 -2.30 -14.44 -6.15
N ALA A 101 -1.44 -15.17 -5.45
CA ALA A 101 -0.13 -15.54 -5.99
C ALA A 101 -0.23 -16.49 -7.18
N ALA A 102 -1.15 -17.46 -7.17
CA ALA A 102 -1.39 -18.34 -8.29
C ALA A 102 -1.86 -17.59 -9.54
N ASP A 103 -2.72 -16.58 -9.36
CA ASP A 103 -3.30 -15.82 -10.45
C ASP A 103 -2.35 -14.72 -10.99
N TYR A 104 -1.64 -14.01 -10.10
CA TYR A 104 -0.90 -12.79 -10.44
C TYR A 104 0.61 -12.89 -10.30
N ASN A 105 1.13 -13.88 -9.55
CA ASN A 105 2.57 -14.07 -9.32
C ASN A 105 2.97 -15.56 -9.36
N PRO A 106 2.64 -16.30 -10.43
CA PRO A 106 2.89 -17.75 -10.48
C PRO A 106 4.38 -18.11 -10.45
N LYS A 107 5.26 -17.17 -10.78
CA LYS A 107 6.72 -17.35 -10.72
C LYS A 107 7.30 -17.09 -9.33
N GLY A 108 6.54 -16.55 -8.39
CA GLY A 108 6.95 -16.33 -7.00
C GLY A 108 8.02 -15.27 -6.83
N TYR A 109 7.94 -14.14 -7.53
CA TYR A 109 8.85 -13.01 -7.35
C TYR A 109 8.53 -12.21 -6.09
N PHE A 110 9.56 -11.72 -5.38
CA PHE A 110 9.42 -10.89 -4.19
C PHE A 110 10.53 -9.82 -4.12
N PRO A 111 10.19 -8.52 -3.94
CA PRO A 111 8.84 -7.97 -4.03
C PRO A 111 8.33 -8.02 -5.48
N PHE A 112 7.03 -8.16 -5.64
CA PHE A 112 6.42 -8.09 -6.96
C PHE A 112 5.20 -7.18 -6.88
N VAL A 113 5.16 -6.15 -7.70
CA VAL A 113 4.13 -5.12 -7.71
C VAL A 113 3.38 -5.20 -9.02
N VAL A 114 2.11 -5.57 -8.96
CA VAL A 114 1.21 -5.65 -10.11
C VAL A 114 0.39 -4.37 -10.17
N ILE A 115 0.49 -3.67 -11.29
CA ILE A 115 -0.23 -2.43 -11.53
C ILE A 115 -1.42 -2.73 -12.44
N MET A 116 -2.61 -2.40 -11.97
CA MET A 116 -3.86 -2.60 -12.69
C MET A 116 -4.56 -1.27 -12.90
N ASP A 117 -5.36 -1.18 -13.96
CA ASP A 117 -6.32 -0.10 -14.12
C ASP A 117 -7.51 -0.25 -13.14
N SER A 118 -8.44 0.69 -13.19
CA SER A 118 -9.62 0.68 -12.32
C SER A 118 -10.58 -0.48 -12.58
N GLN A 119 -10.50 -1.13 -13.73
CA GLN A 119 -11.27 -2.33 -14.08
C GLN A 119 -10.57 -3.64 -13.70
N GLY A 120 -9.35 -3.57 -13.12
CA GLY A 120 -8.57 -4.73 -12.72
C GLY A 120 -7.76 -5.37 -13.85
N ASN A 121 -7.64 -4.72 -15.00
CA ASN A 121 -6.76 -5.19 -16.07
C ASN A 121 -5.30 -4.91 -15.73
N ILE A 122 -4.43 -5.89 -15.85
CA ILE A 122 -2.99 -5.73 -15.64
C ILE A 122 -2.43 -4.77 -16.68
N ARG A 123 -1.74 -3.73 -16.23
CA ARG A 123 -1.09 -2.72 -17.05
C ARG A 123 0.43 -2.84 -17.03
N GLY A 124 1.01 -3.32 -15.92
CA GLY A 124 2.45 -3.51 -15.80
C GLY A 124 2.88 -4.09 -14.47
N PHE A 125 4.20 -4.20 -14.32
CA PHE A 125 4.84 -4.80 -13.16
C PHE A 125 6.04 -3.97 -12.74
N LEU A 126 6.24 -3.84 -11.44
CA LEU A 126 7.44 -3.27 -10.85
C LEU A 126 8.01 -4.21 -9.77
N GLY A 127 9.22 -3.91 -9.34
CA GLY A 127 9.88 -4.53 -8.20
C GLY A 127 10.48 -3.47 -7.30
N TYR A 128 11.54 -3.84 -6.57
CA TYR A 128 12.34 -2.88 -5.82
C TYR A 128 13.47 -2.35 -6.70
N GLU A 129 13.50 -1.04 -6.81
CA GLU A 129 14.66 -0.29 -7.30
C GLU A 129 14.98 0.81 -6.27
N LYS A 130 16.27 1.12 -6.13
CA LYS A 130 16.69 2.25 -5.29
C LYS A 130 16.34 3.55 -6.00
N THR A 131 15.20 4.12 -5.67
CA THR A 131 14.67 5.33 -6.29
C THR A 131 13.93 6.20 -5.27
N SER A 132 13.61 7.44 -5.63
CA SER A 132 12.80 8.29 -4.76
C SER A 132 11.31 7.91 -4.81
N PRO A 133 10.51 8.23 -3.76
CA PRO A 133 9.06 8.04 -3.80
C PRO A 133 8.38 8.74 -4.98
N LYS A 134 8.85 9.92 -5.38
CA LYS A 134 8.34 10.64 -6.56
C LYS A 134 8.60 9.88 -7.86
N ASP A 135 9.81 9.37 -8.01
CA ASP A 135 10.17 8.62 -9.22
C ASP A 135 9.43 7.29 -9.28
N TYR A 136 9.22 6.64 -8.13
CA TYR A 136 8.41 5.41 -8.07
C TYR A 136 6.94 5.66 -8.46
N ILE A 137 6.35 6.79 -8.03
CA ILE A 137 5.02 7.23 -8.48
C ILE A 137 5.01 7.45 -10.00
N ILE A 138 6.04 8.09 -10.55
CA ILE A 138 6.17 8.30 -12.00
C ILE A 138 6.20 6.96 -12.73
N GLN A 139 6.99 5.99 -12.24
CA GLN A 139 7.04 4.63 -12.82
C GLN A 139 5.67 3.94 -12.80
N ILE A 140 4.93 3.99 -11.68
CA ILE A 140 3.57 3.43 -11.59
C ILE A 140 2.64 4.10 -12.63
N ASN A 141 2.78 5.40 -12.83
CA ASN A 141 1.89 6.17 -13.71
C ASN A 141 2.20 6.00 -15.20
N GLN A 142 3.32 5.40 -15.56
CA GLN A 142 3.64 5.06 -16.96
C GLN A 142 2.77 3.91 -17.51
N PHE A 143 2.15 3.16 -16.62
CA PHE A 143 1.22 2.07 -16.95
C PHE A 143 -0.23 2.60 -16.84
#